data_9433fac9dd10ca4d910290c95f168cd0
#
_entry.id   9433fac9dd10ca4d910290c95f168cd0
#
_cell.length_a   1.000
_cell.length_b   1.000
_cell.length_c   1.000
_cell.angle_alpha   90.00
_cell.angle_beta   90.00
_cell.angle_gamma   90.00
#
_symmetry.space_group_name_H-M   'P 1'
#
loop_
_entity.id
_entity.type
_entity.pdbx_description
1 polymer ?
#
loop_
_entity_poly.entity_id
_entity_poly.type
_entity_poly.pdbx_seq_one_letter_code
_entity_poly.pdbx_strand_id
1 'polypeptide(L)'
;NLASMGIYIFTWKKLRQYLIDDETDPRSDNDFGKNIIPAMLRNGERMSAYRFEGYWKDVGTLDSLWDANMDMLSPGSGLNLLDRRWPIYSRTPSCPPAYVGSKADIGNSVVAKGCEVLGEVKNSVLSYGTTVGEGAEVSYAVVMPGAVIEDGARVSYAIVGEGCHVGKNAVVGGTPGSVDFDHWGIAVLGPHTTVPDGGVVEPKMMLGASGKEVRP
;
A
#
# COMPACT_ATOMS: atom_id res chain seq x y z
N ASN A 1 -7.72 -25.59 5.38
CA ASN A 1 -7.04 -25.25 6.62
C ASN A 1 -7.39 -23.82 7.00
N LEU A 2 -7.53 -23.53 8.32
CA LEU A 2 -7.70 -22.19 8.83
C LEU A 2 -6.34 -21.61 9.19
N ALA A 3 -6.13 -20.33 8.89
CA ALA A 3 -4.96 -19.58 9.28
C ALA A 3 -5.36 -18.45 10.23
N SER A 4 -4.45 -18.05 11.13
CA SER A 4 -4.66 -16.92 12.01
C SER A 4 -4.58 -15.61 11.20
N MET A 5 -5.53 -14.71 11.45
CA MET A 5 -5.53 -13.35 10.90
C MET A 5 -4.71 -12.36 11.74
N GLY A 6 -4.07 -12.81 12.82
CA GLY A 6 -3.34 -11.94 13.73
C GLY A 6 -4.24 -11.08 14.63
N ILE A 7 -5.54 -11.36 14.68
CA ILE A 7 -6.50 -10.59 15.47
C ILE A 7 -6.97 -11.44 16.64
N TYR A 8 -6.74 -10.95 17.86
CA TYR A 8 -6.99 -11.70 19.08
C TYR A 8 -7.73 -10.88 20.13
N ILE A 9 -8.56 -11.57 20.91
CA ILE A 9 -9.24 -11.00 22.09
C ILE A 9 -8.87 -11.86 23.29
N PHE A 10 -8.26 -11.25 24.29
CA PHE A 10 -7.80 -11.94 25.50
C PHE A 10 -8.43 -11.36 26.76
N THR A 11 -8.60 -12.22 27.78
CA THR A 11 -8.76 -11.75 29.15
C THR A 11 -7.40 -11.20 29.62
N TRP A 12 -7.30 -9.88 29.85
CA TRP A 12 -6.06 -9.19 30.19
C TRP A 12 -5.27 -9.86 31.34
N LYS A 13 -5.96 -10.27 32.41
CA LYS A 13 -5.32 -10.94 33.54
C LYS A 13 -4.54 -12.19 33.13
N LYS A 14 -5.06 -12.95 32.17
CA LYS A 14 -4.42 -14.13 31.62
C LYS A 14 -3.27 -13.75 30.69
N LEU A 15 -3.54 -12.91 29.71
CA LEU A 15 -2.53 -12.50 28.73
C LEU A 15 -1.30 -11.89 29.40
N ARG A 16 -1.50 -11.00 30.40
CA ARG A 16 -0.41 -10.36 31.13
C ARG A 16 0.58 -11.38 31.74
N GLN A 17 0.08 -12.48 32.29
CA GLN A 17 0.96 -13.51 32.87
C GLN A 17 1.84 -14.14 31.79
N TYR A 18 1.22 -14.54 30.66
CA TYR A 18 1.99 -15.16 29.56
C TYR A 18 2.99 -14.20 28.93
N LEU A 19 2.69 -12.92 28.82
CA LEU A 19 3.62 -11.93 28.27
C LEU A 19 4.83 -11.72 29.19
N ILE A 20 4.63 -11.69 30.51
CA ILE A 20 5.73 -11.56 31.49
C ILE A 20 6.61 -12.80 31.47
N ASP A 21 6.00 -13.99 31.45
CA ASP A 21 6.73 -15.26 31.43
C ASP A 21 7.53 -15.39 30.11
N ASP A 22 6.96 -14.98 28.98
CA ASP A 22 7.58 -15.03 27.65
C ASP A 22 8.75 -14.03 27.51
N GLU A 23 8.61 -12.82 28.07
CA GLU A 23 9.66 -11.79 28.07
C GLU A 23 10.93 -12.28 28.79
N THR A 24 10.79 -13.16 29.78
CA THR A 24 11.92 -13.72 30.55
C THR A 24 12.54 -14.95 29.88
N ASP A 25 11.93 -15.54 28.85
CA ASP A 25 12.50 -16.71 28.16
C ASP A 25 13.43 -16.24 27.02
N PRO A 26 14.75 -16.41 27.13
CA PRO A 26 15.70 -15.96 26.10
C PRO A 26 15.58 -16.73 24.76
N ARG A 27 14.76 -17.77 24.69
CA ARG A 27 14.52 -18.55 23.48
C ARG A 27 13.24 -18.11 22.78
N SER A 28 12.50 -17.18 23.37
CA SER A 28 11.27 -16.67 22.77
C SER A 28 11.57 -15.65 21.67
N ASP A 29 10.78 -15.71 20.58
CA ASP A 29 10.74 -14.68 19.54
C ASP A 29 9.83 -13.50 19.94
N ASN A 30 9.19 -13.54 21.12
CA ASN A 30 8.16 -12.61 21.58
C ASN A 30 7.00 -12.46 20.60
N ASP A 31 6.58 -13.57 19.99
CA ASP A 31 5.57 -13.63 18.94
C ASP A 31 4.30 -14.33 19.45
N PHE A 32 3.14 -13.74 19.16
CA PHE A 32 1.86 -14.33 19.57
C PHE A 32 1.61 -15.70 18.96
N GLY A 33 1.91 -15.87 17.68
CA GLY A 33 1.66 -17.10 16.93
C GLY A 33 2.65 -18.22 17.26
N LYS A 34 3.92 -17.87 17.51
CA LYS A 34 4.98 -18.83 17.79
C LYS A 34 5.10 -19.18 19.26
N ASN A 35 4.91 -18.22 20.16
CA ASN A 35 5.19 -18.35 21.57
C ASN A 35 3.94 -18.33 22.45
N ILE A 36 3.21 -17.22 22.47
CA ILE A 36 2.12 -16.98 23.43
C ILE A 36 0.95 -17.94 23.22
N ILE A 37 0.39 -18.00 22.03
CA ILE A 37 -0.78 -18.86 21.73
C ILE A 37 -0.45 -20.34 21.92
N PRO A 38 0.68 -20.89 21.42
CA PRO A 38 1.07 -22.25 21.71
C PRO A 38 1.30 -22.54 23.19
N ALA A 39 1.85 -21.59 23.95
CA ALA A 39 2.02 -21.76 25.40
C ALA A 39 0.65 -21.82 26.10
N MET A 40 -0.28 -20.95 25.77
CA MET A 40 -1.65 -20.97 26.29
C MET A 40 -2.37 -22.29 25.98
N LEU A 41 -2.22 -22.80 24.77
CA LEU A 41 -2.78 -24.09 24.35
C LEU A 41 -2.18 -25.25 25.15
N ARG A 42 -0.86 -25.29 25.29
CA ARG A 42 -0.17 -26.33 26.08
C ARG A 42 -0.61 -26.33 27.55
N ASN A 43 -0.92 -25.17 28.09
CA ASN A 43 -1.37 -25.00 29.47
C ASN A 43 -2.88 -25.22 29.65
N GLY A 44 -3.60 -25.65 28.59
CA GLY A 44 -5.02 -25.96 28.65
C GLY A 44 -5.93 -24.76 28.84
N GLU A 45 -5.50 -23.56 28.47
CA GLU A 45 -6.36 -22.39 28.52
C GLU A 45 -7.55 -22.53 27.55
N ARG A 46 -8.71 -22.04 27.99
CA ARG A 46 -9.91 -22.08 27.15
C ARG A 46 -9.80 -21.08 26.02
N MET A 47 -9.53 -21.59 24.83
CA MET A 47 -9.41 -20.80 23.60
C MET A 47 -10.47 -21.21 22.58
N SER A 48 -10.92 -20.24 21.78
CA SER A 48 -11.87 -20.45 20.72
C SER A 48 -11.40 -19.74 19.46
N ALA A 49 -11.58 -20.40 18.30
CA ALA A 49 -11.34 -19.80 17.01
C ALA A 49 -12.66 -19.27 16.45
N TYR A 50 -12.68 -18.00 16.06
CA TYR A 50 -13.79 -17.42 15.30
C TYR A 50 -13.48 -17.53 13.82
N ARG A 51 -14.33 -18.21 13.09
CA ARG A 51 -14.20 -18.29 11.61
C ARG A 51 -14.74 -17.01 11.02
N PHE A 52 -13.83 -16.20 10.48
CA PHE A 52 -14.18 -14.96 9.78
C PHE A 52 -14.56 -15.26 8.33
N GLU A 53 -15.62 -14.63 7.86
CA GLU A 53 -16.04 -14.62 6.46
C GLU A 53 -16.16 -13.17 6.02
N GLY A 54 -15.34 -12.78 5.04
CA GLY A 54 -15.29 -11.40 4.56
C GLY A 54 -13.93 -11.08 3.92
N TYR A 55 -13.78 -9.83 3.50
CA TYR A 55 -12.51 -9.36 2.97
C TYR A 55 -11.46 -9.26 4.08
N TRP A 56 -10.35 -9.92 3.90
CA TRP A 56 -9.15 -9.78 4.72
C TRP A 56 -7.91 -9.97 3.85
N LYS A 57 -6.92 -9.13 4.04
CA LYS A 57 -5.64 -9.22 3.33
C LYS A 57 -4.49 -8.83 4.23
N ASP A 58 -3.44 -9.62 4.22
CA ASP A 58 -2.18 -9.30 4.85
C ASP A 58 -1.36 -8.41 3.91
N VAL A 59 -0.91 -7.26 4.42
CA VAL A 59 -0.13 -6.26 3.67
C VAL A 59 1.32 -6.19 4.15
N GLY A 60 1.86 -7.30 4.60
CA GLY A 60 3.22 -7.40 5.14
C GLY A 60 4.34 -7.23 4.11
N THR A 61 4.03 -7.20 2.81
CA THR A 61 5.00 -6.97 1.72
C THR A 61 4.54 -5.82 0.82
N LEU A 62 5.47 -5.24 0.05
CA LEU A 62 5.15 -4.15 -0.89
C LEU A 62 4.19 -4.62 -1.99
N ASP A 63 4.37 -5.84 -2.49
CA ASP A 63 3.46 -6.41 -3.49
C ASP A 63 2.05 -6.59 -2.92
N SER A 64 1.93 -7.10 -1.69
CA SER A 64 0.61 -7.24 -1.06
C SER A 64 -0.03 -5.90 -0.69
N LEU A 65 0.76 -4.87 -0.38
CA LEU A 65 0.27 -3.51 -0.21
C LEU A 65 -0.28 -2.94 -1.53
N TRP A 66 0.46 -3.10 -2.62
CA TRP A 66 0.01 -2.68 -3.95
C TRP A 66 -1.27 -3.41 -4.34
N ASP A 67 -1.29 -4.70 -4.21
CA ASP A 67 -2.41 -5.58 -4.56
C ASP A 67 -3.68 -5.26 -3.72
N ALA A 68 -3.52 -4.97 -2.42
CA ALA A 68 -4.63 -4.53 -1.57
C ALA A 68 -5.22 -3.17 -2.01
N ASN A 69 -4.40 -2.28 -2.57
CA ASN A 69 -4.88 -1.03 -3.16
C ASN A 69 -5.63 -1.29 -4.49
N MET A 70 -5.15 -2.23 -5.31
CA MET A 70 -5.85 -2.63 -6.53
C MET A 70 -7.20 -3.30 -6.24
N ASP A 71 -7.34 -4.01 -5.12
CA ASP A 71 -8.61 -4.58 -4.67
C ASP A 71 -9.70 -3.51 -4.48
N MET A 72 -9.35 -2.27 -4.14
CA MET A 72 -10.31 -1.15 -4.06
C MET A 72 -10.95 -0.81 -5.42
N LEU A 73 -10.26 -1.13 -6.51
CA LEU A 73 -10.69 -0.86 -7.87
C LEU A 73 -11.46 -2.04 -8.49
N SER A 74 -11.50 -3.17 -7.79
CA SER A 74 -12.11 -4.40 -8.27
C SER A 74 -13.48 -4.65 -7.64
N PRO A 75 -14.59 -4.54 -8.38
CA PRO A 75 -15.94 -4.74 -7.83
C PRO A 75 -16.16 -6.10 -7.19
N GLY A 76 -15.37 -7.12 -7.56
CA GLY A 76 -15.46 -8.49 -7.04
C GLY A 76 -14.62 -8.78 -5.80
N SER A 77 -13.82 -7.84 -5.32
CA SER A 77 -12.92 -8.05 -4.18
C SER A 77 -13.62 -8.27 -2.84
N GLY A 78 -14.86 -7.81 -2.73
CA GLY A 78 -15.59 -7.80 -1.46
C GLY A 78 -15.23 -6.65 -0.51
N LEU A 79 -14.24 -5.83 -0.87
CA LEU A 79 -13.87 -4.63 -0.13
C LEU A 79 -14.83 -3.48 -0.44
N ASN A 80 -15.54 -2.98 0.59
CA ASN A 80 -16.45 -1.85 0.47
C ASN A 80 -16.06 -0.73 1.43
N LEU A 81 -15.26 0.21 0.98
CA LEU A 81 -14.87 1.41 1.77
C LEU A 81 -15.98 2.47 1.85
N LEU A 82 -17.06 2.33 1.07
CA LEU A 82 -18.16 3.28 1.02
C LEU A 82 -19.36 2.86 1.87
N ASP A 83 -19.25 1.81 2.69
CA ASP A 83 -20.34 1.38 3.57
C ASP A 83 -20.59 2.42 4.69
N ARG A 84 -21.67 3.17 4.53
CA ARG A 84 -22.08 4.18 5.51
C ARG A 84 -22.50 3.62 6.86
N ARG A 85 -22.80 2.31 6.95
CA ARG A 85 -23.18 1.64 8.20
C ARG A 85 -21.94 1.30 9.04
N TRP A 86 -20.78 1.23 8.39
CA TRP A 86 -19.50 0.98 9.05
C TRP A 86 -18.42 1.93 8.52
N PRO A 87 -18.51 3.22 8.83
CA PRO A 87 -17.54 4.20 8.34
C PRO A 87 -16.16 3.96 8.96
N ILE A 88 -15.15 4.02 8.11
CA ILE A 88 -13.75 3.95 8.54
C ILE A 88 -13.28 5.36 8.84
N TYR A 89 -12.88 5.60 10.08
CA TYR A 89 -12.35 6.89 10.52
C TYR A 89 -10.83 6.89 10.44
N SER A 90 -10.27 7.91 9.82
CA SER A 90 -8.84 8.15 9.77
C SER A 90 -8.56 9.66 9.86
N ARG A 91 -7.29 10.03 10.04
CA ARG A 91 -6.89 11.43 9.97
C ARG A 91 -7.13 11.92 8.54
N THR A 92 -8.13 12.79 8.36
CA THR A 92 -8.45 13.37 7.06
C THR A 92 -7.89 14.80 7.01
N PRO A 93 -6.93 15.11 6.12
CA PRO A 93 -6.45 16.48 5.96
C PRO A 93 -7.53 17.37 5.38
N SER A 94 -7.48 18.66 5.72
CA SER A 94 -8.31 19.68 5.09
C SER A 94 -7.72 20.01 3.72
N CYS A 95 -8.31 19.47 2.67
CA CYS A 95 -7.93 19.69 1.28
C CYS A 95 -9.13 20.17 0.46
N PRO A 96 -8.90 21.00 -0.59
CA PRO A 96 -9.97 21.33 -1.54
C PRO A 96 -10.48 20.06 -2.25
N PRO A 97 -11.60 20.14 -2.97
CA PRO A 97 -11.99 19.06 -3.89
C PRO A 97 -10.88 18.76 -4.90
N ALA A 98 -10.87 17.52 -5.43
CA ALA A 98 -9.98 17.19 -6.52
C ALA A 98 -10.36 18.00 -7.77
N TYR A 99 -9.35 18.48 -8.51
CA TYR A 99 -9.50 19.14 -9.79
C TYR A 99 -9.08 18.21 -10.93
N VAL A 100 -9.92 18.09 -11.93
CA VAL A 100 -9.67 17.29 -13.13
C VAL A 100 -9.68 18.22 -14.33
N GLY A 101 -8.55 18.32 -15.01
CA GLY A 101 -8.38 19.18 -16.18
C GLY A 101 -9.20 18.71 -17.38
N SER A 102 -9.50 19.63 -18.32
CA SER A 102 -10.34 19.35 -19.48
C SER A 102 -9.76 18.32 -20.47
N LYS A 103 -8.45 18.08 -20.40
CA LYS A 103 -7.74 17.08 -21.23
C LYS A 103 -7.40 15.81 -20.47
N ALA A 104 -7.69 15.77 -19.15
CA ALA A 104 -7.42 14.60 -18.34
C ALA A 104 -8.35 13.43 -18.71
N ASP A 105 -7.81 12.20 -18.63
CA ASP A 105 -8.59 10.98 -18.85
C ASP A 105 -8.44 10.05 -17.63
N ILE A 106 -9.51 9.88 -16.88
CA ILE A 106 -9.53 9.04 -15.67
C ILE A 106 -10.41 7.82 -15.88
N GLY A 107 -9.84 6.63 -15.72
CA GLY A 107 -10.56 5.36 -15.81
C GLY A 107 -10.28 4.44 -14.65
N ASN A 108 -11.33 3.86 -14.04
CA ASN A 108 -11.27 2.87 -12.98
C ASN A 108 -10.23 3.22 -11.89
N SER A 109 -10.32 4.41 -11.29
CA SER A 109 -9.31 4.92 -10.36
C SER A 109 -9.96 5.58 -9.14
N VAL A 110 -9.26 5.58 -8.03
CA VAL A 110 -9.62 6.35 -6.84
C VAL A 110 -8.80 7.63 -6.81
N VAL A 111 -9.47 8.78 -6.75
CA VAL A 111 -8.84 10.10 -6.69
C VAL A 111 -9.30 10.80 -5.41
N ALA A 112 -8.38 11.02 -4.48
CA ALA A 112 -8.67 11.65 -3.20
C ALA A 112 -8.76 13.19 -3.31
N LYS A 113 -9.16 13.84 -2.22
CA LYS A 113 -9.25 15.31 -2.13
C LYS A 113 -7.89 15.96 -2.35
N GLY A 114 -7.90 17.16 -2.91
CA GLY A 114 -6.70 17.96 -3.14
C GLY A 114 -5.84 17.51 -4.31
N CYS A 115 -6.22 16.43 -5.02
CA CYS A 115 -5.52 16.04 -6.22
C CYS A 115 -5.76 17.04 -7.37
N GLU A 116 -4.73 17.27 -8.18
CA GLU A 116 -4.82 17.96 -9.47
C GLU A 116 -4.42 16.96 -10.55
N VAL A 117 -5.35 16.66 -11.46
CA VAL A 117 -5.12 15.68 -12.52
C VAL A 117 -5.30 16.36 -13.88
N LEU A 118 -4.19 16.51 -14.62
CA LEU A 118 -4.15 17.12 -15.96
C LEU A 118 -3.82 16.07 -17.04
N GLY A 119 -3.31 14.90 -16.66
CA GLY A 119 -2.90 13.80 -17.51
C GLY A 119 -3.86 12.60 -17.49
N GLU A 120 -3.34 11.44 -17.87
CA GLU A 120 -4.08 10.17 -17.88
C GLU A 120 -3.85 9.38 -16.59
N VAL A 121 -4.94 8.87 -15.98
CA VAL A 121 -4.89 8.02 -14.78
C VAL A 121 -5.79 6.80 -14.97
N LYS A 122 -5.22 5.61 -15.02
CA LYS A 122 -5.96 4.36 -15.23
C LYS A 122 -5.60 3.32 -14.15
N ASN A 123 -6.62 2.65 -13.63
CA ASN A 123 -6.46 1.56 -12.66
C ASN A 123 -5.50 1.93 -11.52
N SER A 124 -5.63 3.12 -10.95
CA SER A 124 -4.67 3.67 -10.00
C SER A 124 -5.35 4.29 -8.78
N VAL A 125 -4.61 4.39 -7.69
CA VAL A 125 -5.07 5.00 -6.45
C VAL A 125 -4.21 6.24 -6.17
N LEU A 126 -4.82 7.42 -6.25
CA LEU A 126 -4.19 8.70 -5.93
C LEU A 126 -4.63 9.14 -4.53
N SER A 127 -3.68 9.24 -3.60
CA SER A 127 -3.90 9.78 -2.27
C SER A 127 -4.03 11.31 -2.32
N TYR A 128 -4.41 11.93 -1.20
CA TYR A 128 -4.68 13.37 -1.15
C TYR A 128 -3.49 14.25 -1.56
N GLY A 129 -3.78 15.33 -2.25
CA GLY A 129 -2.79 16.33 -2.64
C GLY A 129 -1.79 15.87 -3.71
N THR A 130 -2.10 14.83 -4.45
CA THR A 130 -1.27 14.34 -5.55
C THR A 130 -1.48 15.21 -6.79
N THR A 131 -0.40 15.52 -7.51
CA THR A 131 -0.43 16.21 -8.81
C THR A 131 -0.03 15.27 -9.93
N VAL A 132 -0.80 15.27 -11.03
CA VAL A 132 -0.48 14.57 -12.28
C VAL A 132 -0.49 15.60 -13.41
N GLY A 133 0.68 15.89 -13.96
CA GLY A 133 0.92 16.93 -14.97
C GLY A 133 0.32 16.64 -16.35
N GLU A 134 0.40 17.64 -17.25
CA GLU A 134 -0.11 17.49 -18.62
C GLU A 134 0.67 16.40 -19.39
N GLY A 135 -0.08 15.53 -20.08
CA GLY A 135 0.52 14.42 -20.84
C GLY A 135 1.20 13.34 -20.00
N ALA A 136 1.14 13.43 -18.68
CA ALA A 136 1.61 12.35 -17.81
C ALA A 136 0.64 11.16 -17.87
N GLU A 137 1.19 9.95 -17.73
CA GLU A 137 0.45 8.68 -17.77
C GLU A 137 0.69 7.91 -16.48
N VAL A 138 -0.37 7.64 -15.71
CA VAL A 138 -0.30 6.87 -14.47
C VAL A 138 -1.20 5.66 -14.58
N SER A 139 -0.63 4.46 -14.50
CA SER A 139 -1.41 3.22 -14.65
C SER A 139 -0.97 2.15 -13.65
N TYR A 140 -1.93 1.46 -13.05
CA TYR A 140 -1.68 0.41 -12.06
C TYR A 140 -0.72 0.87 -10.95
N ALA A 141 -0.88 2.12 -10.50
CA ALA A 141 0.00 2.73 -9.52
C ALA A 141 -0.74 3.09 -8.23
N VAL A 142 -0.01 3.04 -7.13
CA VAL A 142 -0.41 3.58 -5.83
C VAL A 142 0.42 4.82 -5.57
N VAL A 143 -0.20 6.00 -5.61
CA VAL A 143 0.48 7.28 -5.43
C VAL A 143 0.10 7.84 -4.07
N MET A 144 1.10 7.94 -3.20
CA MET A 144 0.95 8.35 -1.81
C MET A 144 0.78 9.89 -1.68
N PRO A 145 0.40 10.40 -0.50
CA PRO A 145 0.06 11.81 -0.33
C PRO A 145 1.13 12.79 -0.79
N GLY A 146 0.69 13.88 -1.44
CA GLY A 146 1.55 14.99 -1.81
C GLY A 146 2.62 14.69 -2.86
N ALA A 147 2.56 13.52 -3.50
CA ALA A 147 3.48 13.21 -4.59
C ALA A 147 3.13 14.03 -5.84
N VAL A 148 4.16 14.44 -6.57
CA VAL A 148 4.09 15.22 -7.81
C VAL A 148 4.64 14.39 -8.97
N ILE A 149 3.81 14.20 -9.99
CA ILE A 149 4.17 13.54 -11.25
C ILE A 149 4.10 14.62 -12.33
N GLU A 150 5.25 15.06 -12.81
CA GLU A 150 5.38 16.18 -13.75
C GLU A 150 4.93 15.82 -15.17
N ASP A 151 4.89 16.84 -16.04
CA ASP A 151 4.42 16.74 -17.41
C ASP A 151 5.14 15.63 -18.21
N GLY A 152 4.37 14.84 -18.93
CA GLY A 152 4.88 13.75 -19.78
C GLY A 152 5.52 12.58 -19.06
N ALA A 153 5.56 12.57 -17.72
CA ALA A 153 6.11 11.44 -16.96
C ALA A 153 5.21 10.21 -17.08
N ARG A 154 5.81 9.02 -17.00
CA ARG A 154 5.10 7.74 -17.06
C ARG A 154 5.35 6.93 -15.80
N VAL A 155 4.27 6.56 -15.12
CA VAL A 155 4.32 5.73 -13.90
C VAL A 155 3.42 4.52 -14.11
N SER A 156 4.00 3.34 -14.10
CA SER A 156 3.23 2.11 -14.28
C SER A 156 3.70 0.99 -13.38
N TYR A 157 2.75 0.26 -12.77
CA TYR A 157 3.02 -0.82 -11.82
C TYR A 157 4.01 -0.40 -10.74
N ALA A 158 3.65 0.67 -10.01
CA ALA A 158 4.54 1.30 -9.06
C ALA A 158 3.83 1.73 -7.77
N ILE A 159 4.62 1.84 -6.71
CA ILE A 159 4.26 2.55 -5.49
C ILE A 159 5.11 3.81 -5.43
N VAL A 160 4.48 4.97 -5.50
CA VAL A 160 5.14 6.28 -5.37
C VAL A 160 4.90 6.79 -3.96
N GLY A 161 5.95 6.89 -3.17
CA GLY A 161 5.90 7.28 -1.76
C GLY A 161 5.43 8.72 -1.53
N GLU A 162 5.14 9.02 -0.26
CA GLU A 162 4.71 10.34 0.17
C GLU A 162 5.71 11.43 -0.23
N GLY A 163 5.22 12.55 -0.76
CA GLY A 163 6.03 13.70 -1.12
C GLY A 163 7.10 13.44 -2.19
N CYS A 164 6.98 12.36 -2.96
CA CYS A 164 7.89 12.09 -4.07
C CYS A 164 7.73 13.11 -5.20
N HIS A 165 8.78 13.34 -5.94
CA HIS A 165 8.79 14.18 -7.12
C HIS A 165 9.32 13.37 -8.33
N VAL A 166 8.44 13.11 -9.30
CA VAL A 166 8.77 12.42 -10.55
C VAL A 166 8.86 13.50 -11.63
N GLY A 167 10.07 13.76 -12.09
CA GLY A 167 10.38 14.85 -13.02
C GLY A 167 9.79 14.65 -14.42
N LYS A 168 9.90 15.70 -15.23
CA LYS A 168 9.33 15.72 -16.59
C LYS A 168 9.85 14.59 -17.45
N ASN A 169 8.94 13.92 -18.17
CA ASN A 169 9.25 12.78 -19.05
C ASN A 169 10.01 11.63 -18.36
N ALA A 170 10.06 11.58 -17.03
CA ALA A 170 10.63 10.46 -16.30
C ALA A 170 9.76 9.20 -16.44
N VAL A 171 10.39 8.04 -16.32
CA VAL A 171 9.72 6.74 -16.41
C VAL A 171 9.93 5.96 -15.12
N VAL A 172 8.85 5.51 -14.48
CA VAL A 172 8.89 4.73 -13.24
C VAL A 172 8.10 3.44 -13.42
N GLY A 173 8.81 2.31 -13.27
CA GLY A 173 8.24 0.98 -13.45
C GLY A 173 8.02 0.62 -14.92
N GLY A 174 7.18 -0.38 -15.16
CA GLY A 174 6.89 -0.87 -16.51
C GLY A 174 5.79 -1.94 -16.50
N THR A 175 5.10 -2.07 -17.62
CA THR A 175 4.03 -3.04 -17.79
C THR A 175 4.56 -4.48 -17.76
N PRO A 176 3.75 -5.49 -17.37
CA PRO A 176 4.12 -6.89 -17.54
C PRO A 176 4.54 -7.19 -18.98
N GLY A 177 5.69 -7.82 -19.15
CA GLY A 177 6.27 -8.11 -20.46
C GLY A 177 7.20 -7.02 -21.03
N SER A 178 7.35 -5.88 -20.36
CA SER A 178 8.35 -4.85 -20.72
C SER A 178 9.80 -5.33 -20.51
N VAL A 179 9.99 -6.26 -19.59
CA VAL A 179 11.24 -6.97 -19.28
C VAL A 179 10.95 -8.44 -19.04
N ASP A 180 11.99 -9.28 -18.91
CA ASP A 180 11.86 -10.69 -18.58
C ASP A 180 11.13 -10.89 -17.22
N PHE A 181 10.41 -11.99 -17.07
CA PHE A 181 9.62 -12.29 -15.89
C PHE A 181 10.41 -12.18 -14.58
N ASP A 182 11.66 -12.64 -14.55
CA ASP A 182 12.52 -12.59 -13.35
C ASP A 182 12.94 -11.16 -12.97
N HIS A 183 12.88 -10.22 -13.91
CA HIS A 183 13.26 -8.82 -13.73
C HIS A 183 12.04 -7.90 -13.59
N TRP A 184 10.83 -8.40 -13.82
CA TRP A 184 9.60 -7.62 -13.66
C TRP A 184 9.12 -7.66 -12.22
N GLY A 185 8.56 -6.55 -11.76
CA GLY A 185 7.93 -6.39 -10.45
C GLY A 185 7.52 -4.94 -10.22
N ILE A 186 6.88 -4.68 -9.09
CA ILE A 186 6.45 -3.34 -8.70
C ILE A 186 7.68 -2.47 -8.45
N ALA A 187 7.75 -1.31 -9.10
CA ALA A 187 8.75 -0.29 -8.79
C ALA A 187 8.33 0.50 -7.55
N VAL A 188 9.28 0.86 -6.69
CA VAL A 188 8.96 1.55 -5.45
C VAL A 188 9.83 2.77 -5.25
N LEU A 189 9.20 3.93 -5.07
CA LEU A 189 9.85 5.14 -4.60
C LEU A 189 9.54 5.32 -3.12
N GLY A 190 10.57 5.31 -2.28
CA GLY A 190 10.44 5.63 -0.86
C GLY A 190 10.01 7.09 -0.66
N PRO A 191 9.52 7.47 0.53
CA PRO A 191 9.05 8.84 0.80
C PRO A 191 10.11 9.89 0.43
N HIS A 192 9.63 11.02 -0.13
CA HIS A 192 10.46 12.18 -0.51
C HIS A 192 11.57 11.88 -1.53
N THR A 193 11.44 10.80 -2.29
CA THR A 193 12.37 10.49 -3.39
C THR A 193 12.12 11.42 -4.58
N THR A 194 13.21 11.89 -5.20
CA THR A 194 13.16 12.67 -6.44
C THR A 194 13.73 11.85 -7.58
N VAL A 195 12.96 11.68 -8.64
CA VAL A 195 13.40 11.16 -9.93
C VAL A 195 13.61 12.37 -10.83
N PRO A 196 14.82 12.62 -11.37
CA PRO A 196 15.08 13.80 -12.19
C PRO A 196 14.33 13.73 -13.54
N ASP A 197 14.29 14.85 -14.25
CA ASP A 197 13.70 14.93 -15.60
C ASP A 197 14.35 13.89 -16.53
N GLY A 198 13.51 13.13 -17.24
CA GLY A 198 13.95 12.04 -18.10
C GLY A 198 14.58 10.85 -17.37
N GLY A 199 14.58 10.85 -16.04
CA GLY A 199 15.11 9.74 -15.23
C GLY A 199 14.31 8.46 -15.43
N VAL A 200 14.98 7.30 -15.30
CA VAL A 200 14.35 5.99 -15.45
C VAL A 200 14.54 5.17 -14.18
N VAL A 201 13.45 4.66 -13.67
CA VAL A 201 13.39 3.69 -12.56
C VAL A 201 12.80 2.42 -13.12
N GLU A 202 13.63 1.41 -13.27
CA GLU A 202 13.25 0.13 -13.89
C GLU A 202 12.20 -0.63 -13.05
N PRO A 203 11.44 -1.56 -13.65
CA PRO A 203 10.59 -2.48 -12.91
C PRO A 203 11.36 -3.18 -11.77
N LYS A 204 10.67 -3.45 -10.64
CA LYS A 204 11.24 -4.10 -9.44
C LYS A 204 12.30 -3.27 -8.70
N MET A 205 12.73 -2.13 -9.23
CA MET A 205 13.70 -1.27 -8.56
C MET A 205 13.05 -0.54 -7.37
N MET A 206 13.82 -0.39 -6.29
CA MET A 206 13.41 0.40 -5.13
C MET A 206 14.39 1.52 -4.87
N LEU A 207 13.91 2.76 -4.83
CA LEU A 207 14.70 3.94 -4.51
C LEU A 207 14.27 4.53 -3.18
N GLY A 208 15.25 4.80 -2.30
CA GLY A 208 15.03 5.55 -1.06
C GLY A 208 15.13 7.05 -1.25
N ALA A 209 14.85 7.83 -0.19
CA ALA A 209 14.86 9.29 -0.20
C ALA A 209 16.19 9.94 -0.68
N SER A 210 17.30 9.22 -0.60
CA SER A 210 18.59 9.66 -1.13
C SER A 210 18.75 9.44 -2.64
N GLY A 211 17.73 8.92 -3.34
CA GLY A 211 17.81 8.51 -4.74
C GLY A 211 18.71 7.28 -4.98
N LYS A 212 19.14 6.62 -3.90
CA LYS A 212 19.92 5.38 -4.00
C LYS A 212 19.02 4.17 -3.98
N GLU A 213 19.39 3.15 -4.73
CA GLU A 213 18.73 1.85 -4.70
C GLU A 213 18.76 1.29 -3.27
N VAL A 214 17.62 0.87 -2.79
CA VAL A 214 17.44 0.17 -1.50
C VAL A 214 17.07 -1.27 -1.84
N ARG A 215 17.80 -2.23 -1.32
CA ARG A 215 17.41 -3.63 -1.41
C ARG A 215 16.54 -4.01 -0.22
N PRO A 216 15.52 -4.85 -0.42
CA PRO A 216 14.64 -5.30 0.65
C PRO A 216 15.38 -6.13 1.70
#